data_2780549fd1831af98f49751e79900698
#
_entry.id   2780549fd1831af98f49751e79900698
#
_cell.length_a   1.000
_cell.length_b   1.000
_cell.length_c   1.000
_cell.angle_alpha   90.00
_cell.angle_beta   90.00
_cell.angle_gamma   90.00
#
_symmetry.space_group_name_H-M   'P 1'
#
loop_
_entity.id
_entity.type
_entity.pdbx_description
1 polymer ?
#
loop_
_entity_poly.entity_id
_entity_poly.type
_entity_poly.pdbx_seq_one_letter_code
_entity_poly.pdbx_strand_id
1 'polypeptide(L)'
;LAASLLRDLTERQAFLNQTKTDQSERLTPLLYIAANTNEEKNRLAQIIKDRQLTGDRIAVLLPDNARLFSLARLLTEAGLEVEVPTKGRETEYFPHDFQSERPKLLTYYGAKGLTFETVIMPRLVPLSFRQVRPERLEKLMFVGITRATRWVYMSTVEGTMLPIVLEIAN
;
A
#
# COMPACT_ATOMS: atom_id res chain seq x y z
N LEU A 1 -5.50 7.46 -11.35
CA LEU A 1 -5.56 6.14 -10.74
C LEU A 1 -6.72 6.01 -9.74
N ALA A 2 -6.77 6.79 -8.63
CA ALA A 2 -7.88 6.71 -7.67
C ALA A 2 -9.25 7.02 -8.31
N ALA A 3 -9.31 8.03 -9.18
CA ALA A 3 -10.53 8.41 -9.88
C ALA A 3 -11.06 7.31 -10.82
N SER A 4 -10.21 6.44 -11.36
CA SER A 4 -10.65 5.33 -12.23
C SER A 4 -11.41 4.24 -11.47
N LEU A 5 -11.28 4.18 -10.15
CA LEU A 5 -12.01 3.26 -9.28
C LEU A 5 -13.41 3.74 -8.90
N LEU A 6 -13.75 5.01 -9.16
CA LEU A 6 -15.07 5.55 -8.87
C LEU A 6 -15.98 5.33 -10.07
N ARG A 7 -17.00 4.50 -9.90
CA ARG A 7 -18.00 4.19 -10.95
C ARG A 7 -19.04 5.29 -11.10
N ASP A 8 -19.33 6.00 -10.01
CA ASP A 8 -20.24 7.15 -10.06
C ASP A 8 -19.51 8.38 -10.63
N LEU A 9 -20.05 8.92 -11.73
CA LEU A 9 -19.48 10.08 -12.42
C LEU A 9 -19.47 11.33 -11.53
N THR A 10 -20.46 11.48 -10.66
CA THR A 10 -20.59 12.63 -9.76
C THR A 10 -19.52 12.58 -8.66
N GLU A 11 -19.34 11.41 -8.03
CA GLU A 11 -18.30 11.18 -7.03
C GLU A 11 -16.91 11.34 -7.66
N ARG A 12 -16.71 10.81 -8.87
CA ARG A 12 -15.47 10.95 -9.62
C ARG A 12 -15.14 12.42 -9.90
N GLN A 13 -16.13 13.22 -10.34
CA GLN A 13 -15.93 14.63 -10.62
C GLN A 13 -15.64 15.42 -9.34
N ALA A 14 -16.36 15.16 -8.25
CA ALA A 14 -16.13 15.76 -6.96
C ALA A 14 -14.71 15.45 -6.44
N PHE A 15 -14.27 14.19 -6.55
CA PHE A 15 -12.91 13.78 -6.18
C PHE A 15 -11.84 14.50 -7.01
N LEU A 16 -12.01 14.57 -8.34
CA LEU A 16 -11.08 15.27 -9.22
C LEU A 16 -10.99 16.77 -8.92
N ASN A 17 -12.09 17.41 -8.55
CA ASN A 17 -12.11 18.81 -8.19
C ASN A 17 -11.41 19.08 -6.84
N GLN A 18 -11.54 18.19 -5.86
CA GLN A 18 -10.85 18.29 -4.57
C GLN A 18 -9.34 18.04 -4.68
N THR A 19 -8.90 17.25 -5.66
CA THR A 19 -7.48 16.88 -5.83
C THR A 19 -6.69 17.86 -6.70
N LYS A 20 -7.29 18.94 -7.18
CA LYS A 20 -6.60 19.96 -8.02
C LYS A 20 -5.57 20.80 -7.29
N THR A 21 -5.52 20.72 -5.95
CA THR A 21 -4.53 21.44 -5.16
C THR A 21 -3.24 20.63 -5.10
N ASP A 22 -2.17 21.16 -5.66
CA ASP A 22 -0.79 20.67 -5.58
C ASP A 22 -0.44 19.39 -6.36
N GLN A 23 -0.49 19.49 -7.69
CA GLN A 23 -0.04 18.39 -8.57
C GLN A 23 1.48 18.38 -8.81
N SER A 24 2.22 19.41 -8.41
CA SER A 24 3.63 19.60 -8.78
C SER A 24 4.60 18.59 -8.16
N GLU A 25 4.22 17.90 -7.08
CA GLU A 25 5.09 16.94 -6.38
C GLU A 25 4.66 15.47 -6.56
N ARG A 26 3.57 15.19 -7.26
CA ARG A 26 3.06 13.84 -7.42
C ARG A 26 3.84 13.07 -8.48
N LEU A 27 4.36 11.92 -8.09
CA LEU A 27 5.02 10.99 -9.00
C LEU A 27 4.00 10.06 -9.67
N THR A 28 4.33 9.59 -10.87
CA THR A 28 3.51 8.59 -11.58
C THR A 28 3.41 7.31 -10.75
N PRO A 29 2.21 6.82 -10.45
CA PRO A 29 2.03 5.54 -9.77
C PRO A 29 2.69 4.40 -10.53
N LEU A 30 3.25 3.43 -9.81
CA LEU A 30 3.92 2.28 -10.39
C LEU A 30 3.18 0.99 -10.03
N LEU A 31 2.82 0.21 -11.04
CA LEU A 31 2.41 -1.17 -10.90
C LEU A 31 3.57 -2.08 -11.34
N TYR A 32 4.08 -2.88 -10.41
CA TYR A 32 5.12 -3.88 -10.68
C TYR A 32 4.52 -5.28 -10.77
N ILE A 33 4.76 -5.96 -11.86
CA ILE A 33 4.33 -7.34 -12.09
C ILE A 33 5.57 -8.21 -12.01
N ALA A 34 5.70 -8.95 -10.90
CA ALA A 34 6.82 -9.85 -10.66
C ALA A 34 6.60 -11.21 -11.35
N ALA A 35 7.63 -11.85 -11.83
CA ALA A 35 7.55 -13.20 -12.37
C ALA A 35 7.20 -14.24 -11.28
N ASN A 36 7.59 -14.00 -10.04
CA ASN A 36 7.28 -14.87 -8.90
C ASN A 36 7.30 -14.11 -7.56
N THR A 37 6.86 -14.81 -6.51
CA THR A 37 6.77 -14.25 -5.16
C THR A 37 8.13 -13.78 -4.58
N ASN A 38 9.22 -14.47 -4.88
CA ASN A 38 10.53 -14.10 -4.34
C ASN A 38 11.05 -12.81 -4.99
N GLU A 39 10.86 -12.67 -6.28
CA GLU A 39 11.18 -11.45 -7.00
C GLU A 39 10.37 -10.26 -6.47
N GLU A 40 9.06 -10.44 -6.27
CA GLU A 40 8.20 -9.40 -5.68
C GLU A 40 8.71 -8.94 -4.32
N LYS A 41 9.07 -9.90 -3.43
CA LYS A 41 9.60 -9.61 -2.09
C LYS A 41 10.90 -8.82 -2.13
N ASN A 42 11.84 -9.24 -2.98
CA ASN A 42 13.13 -8.57 -3.14
C ASN A 42 12.93 -7.14 -3.66
N ARG A 43 12.07 -6.97 -4.65
CA ARG A 43 11.75 -5.66 -5.20
C ARG A 43 11.08 -4.77 -4.18
N LEU A 44 10.16 -5.31 -3.39
CA LEU A 44 9.48 -4.58 -2.32
C LEU A 44 10.48 -4.03 -1.29
N ALA A 45 11.40 -4.87 -0.81
CA ALA A 45 12.43 -4.44 0.15
C ALA A 45 13.31 -3.33 -0.44
N GLN A 46 13.69 -3.45 -1.72
CA GLN A 46 14.47 -2.41 -2.41
C GLN A 46 13.70 -1.09 -2.52
N ILE A 47 12.43 -1.12 -2.93
CA ILE A 47 11.58 0.06 -3.04
C ILE A 47 11.44 0.78 -1.69
N ILE A 48 11.27 0.02 -0.61
CA ILE A 48 11.20 0.61 0.74
C ILE A 48 12.51 1.32 1.09
N LYS A 49 13.67 0.69 0.87
CA LYS A 49 14.99 1.28 1.10
C LYS A 49 15.18 2.57 0.28
N ASP A 50 14.87 2.52 -1.00
CA ASP A 50 15.00 3.67 -1.90
C ASP A 50 14.14 4.85 -1.42
N ARG A 51 12.92 4.58 -0.95
CA ARG A 51 12.01 5.62 -0.44
C ARG A 51 12.40 6.16 0.93
N GLN A 52 12.99 5.35 1.80
CA GLN A 52 13.58 5.85 3.05
C GLN A 52 14.72 6.84 2.78
N LEU A 53 15.55 6.60 1.75
CA LEU A 53 16.61 7.52 1.37
C LEU A 53 16.10 8.88 0.87
N THR A 54 14.88 8.95 0.36
CA THR A 54 14.23 10.22 -0.03
C THR A 54 13.53 10.93 1.11
N GLY A 55 13.52 10.36 2.32
CA GLY A 55 12.84 10.93 3.50
C GLY A 55 11.32 10.80 3.46
N ASP A 56 10.76 9.95 2.59
CA ASP A 56 9.31 9.75 2.53
C ASP A 56 8.79 9.03 3.78
N ARG A 57 7.68 9.49 4.35
CA ARG A 57 6.90 8.69 5.30
C ARG A 57 6.17 7.61 4.53
N ILE A 58 6.50 6.35 4.84
CA ILE A 58 6.07 5.19 4.08
C ILE A 58 5.00 4.41 4.85
N ALA A 59 3.88 4.12 4.19
CA ALA A 59 2.93 3.11 4.65
C ALA A 59 2.93 1.90 3.70
N VAL A 60 2.95 0.71 4.29
CA VAL A 60 2.75 -0.55 3.57
C VAL A 60 1.40 -1.12 3.99
N LEU A 61 0.47 -1.24 3.05
CA LEU A 61 -0.92 -1.60 3.33
C LEU A 61 -1.20 -3.08 3.01
N LEU A 62 -1.76 -3.78 4.00
CA LEU A 62 -2.11 -5.19 3.91
C LEU A 62 -3.61 -5.40 4.19
N PRO A 63 -4.22 -6.46 3.67
CA PRO A 63 -5.65 -6.71 3.90
C PRO A 63 -5.98 -7.11 5.33
N ASP A 64 -5.04 -7.74 6.05
CA ASP A 64 -5.23 -8.22 7.42
C ASP A 64 -3.93 -8.31 8.24
N ASN A 65 -4.06 -8.50 9.54
CA ASN A 65 -2.92 -8.56 10.46
C ASN A 65 -2.03 -9.80 10.24
N ALA A 66 -2.58 -10.93 9.81
CA ALA A 66 -1.78 -12.14 9.57
C ALA A 66 -0.74 -11.90 8.47
N ARG A 67 -1.16 -11.25 7.38
CA ARG A 67 -0.28 -10.88 6.27
C ARG A 67 0.66 -9.75 6.65
N LEU A 68 0.19 -8.82 7.47
CA LEU A 68 0.99 -7.72 7.99
C LEU A 68 2.18 -8.26 8.80
N PHE A 69 1.97 -9.12 9.78
CA PHE A 69 3.05 -9.69 10.60
C PHE A 69 3.96 -10.64 9.80
N SER A 70 3.40 -11.39 8.83
CA SER A 70 4.21 -12.20 7.91
C SER A 70 5.17 -11.34 7.09
N LEU A 71 4.71 -10.18 6.60
CA LEU A 71 5.56 -9.25 5.87
C LEU A 71 6.56 -8.54 6.79
N ALA A 72 6.16 -8.16 8.00
CA ALA A 72 7.07 -7.54 8.98
C ALA A 72 8.28 -8.42 9.23
N ARG A 73 8.08 -9.72 9.49
CA ARG A 73 9.17 -10.68 9.67
C ARG A 73 10.12 -10.70 8.46
N LEU A 74 9.56 -10.80 7.28
CA LEU A 74 10.33 -10.84 6.03
C LEU A 74 11.17 -9.58 5.82
N LEU A 75 10.61 -8.41 6.08
CA LEU A 75 11.32 -7.14 5.94
C LEU A 75 12.42 -6.99 6.99
N THR A 76 12.17 -7.45 8.23
CA THR A 76 13.18 -7.48 9.31
C THR A 76 14.33 -8.42 8.97
N GLU A 77 14.05 -9.62 8.43
CA GLU A 77 15.06 -10.55 7.91
C GLU A 77 15.89 -9.92 6.75
N ALA A 78 15.30 -9.01 5.99
CA ALA A 78 15.99 -8.23 4.95
C ALA A 78 16.73 -6.99 5.49
N GLY A 79 16.80 -6.81 6.81
CA GLY A 79 17.50 -5.72 7.47
C GLY A 79 16.74 -4.38 7.50
N LEU A 80 15.42 -4.41 7.36
CA LEU A 80 14.55 -3.23 7.46
C LEU A 80 13.88 -3.16 8.83
N GLU A 81 14.04 -2.05 9.52
CA GLU A 81 13.26 -1.74 10.73
C GLU A 81 11.88 -1.24 10.32
N VAL A 82 10.84 -1.93 10.75
CA VAL A 82 9.45 -1.58 10.44
C VAL A 82 8.61 -1.45 11.70
N GLU A 83 7.58 -0.64 11.63
CA GLU A 83 6.61 -0.46 12.70
C GLU A 83 5.31 -1.21 12.39
N VAL A 84 4.76 -1.84 13.43
CA VAL A 84 3.54 -2.64 13.35
C VAL A 84 2.53 -2.21 14.42
N PRO A 85 1.22 -2.48 14.25
CA PRO A 85 0.24 -2.20 15.28
C PRO A 85 0.46 -3.15 16.47
N THR A 86 0.86 -2.59 17.61
CA THR A 86 1.04 -3.33 18.86
C THR A 86 -0.10 -3.00 19.80
N LYS A 87 -1.02 -3.91 20.01
CA LYS A 87 -2.01 -3.84 21.07
C LYS A 87 -1.61 -4.79 22.19
N GLY A 88 -0.87 -4.25 23.21
CA GLY A 88 -0.68 -4.93 24.50
C GLY A 88 0.11 -6.24 24.47
N ARG A 89 0.89 -6.51 23.45
CA ARG A 89 1.81 -7.66 23.37
C ARG A 89 3.22 -7.16 23.23
N GLU A 90 4.13 -7.74 23.99
CA GLU A 90 5.55 -7.63 23.70
C GLU A 90 5.79 -8.25 22.31
N THR A 91 6.23 -7.45 21.37
CA THR A 91 6.60 -7.89 20.02
C THR A 91 8.05 -7.53 19.79
N GLU A 92 8.74 -8.32 19.01
CA GLU A 92 10.09 -8.02 18.52
C GLU A 92 10.12 -6.84 17.52
N TYR A 93 8.96 -6.26 17.21
CA TYR A 93 8.80 -5.16 16.26
C TYR A 93 8.56 -3.84 17.00
N PHE A 94 8.89 -2.74 16.32
CA PHE A 94 8.61 -1.41 16.83
C PHE A 94 7.09 -1.12 16.80
N PRO A 95 6.53 -0.53 17.87
CA PRO A 95 5.16 -0.02 17.84
C PRO A 95 5.04 1.17 16.90
N HIS A 96 3.83 1.45 16.40
CA HIS A 96 3.59 2.63 15.57
C HIS A 96 3.97 3.92 16.31
N ASP A 97 4.95 4.62 15.78
CA ASP A 97 5.35 5.97 16.15
C ASP A 97 5.29 6.87 14.91
N PHE A 98 4.25 7.68 14.79
CA PHE A 98 4.06 8.56 13.63
C PHE A 98 5.04 9.74 13.57
N GLN A 99 5.92 9.89 14.55
CA GLN A 99 7.03 10.83 14.53
C GLN A 99 8.30 10.21 13.95
N SER A 100 8.38 8.89 13.86
CA SER A 100 9.55 8.18 13.31
C SER A 100 9.49 8.06 11.80
N GLU A 101 10.66 7.93 11.17
CA GLU A 101 10.81 7.73 9.72
C GLU A 101 10.71 6.25 9.30
N ARG A 102 10.54 5.32 10.26
CA ARG A 102 10.41 3.89 9.95
C ARG A 102 9.15 3.63 9.13
N PRO A 103 9.21 2.73 8.14
CA PRO A 103 8.02 2.30 7.39
C PRO A 103 6.97 1.70 8.32
N LYS A 104 5.73 2.12 8.15
CA LYS A 104 4.60 1.65 8.94
C LYS A 104 3.81 0.60 8.17
N LEU A 105 3.71 -0.59 8.74
CA LEU A 105 2.83 -1.62 8.23
C LEU A 105 1.44 -1.42 8.85
N LEU A 106 0.45 -1.30 8.01
CA LEU A 106 -0.93 -1.01 8.39
C LEU A 106 -1.89 -1.93 7.64
N THR A 107 -3.03 -2.22 8.24
CA THR A 107 -4.14 -2.72 7.44
C THR A 107 -4.78 -1.55 6.68
N TYR A 108 -5.47 -1.82 5.56
CA TYR A 108 -6.25 -0.79 4.85
C TYR A 108 -7.21 -0.04 5.78
N TYR A 109 -7.81 -0.74 6.74
CA TYR A 109 -8.66 -0.11 7.77
C TYR A 109 -7.87 0.75 8.75
N GLY A 110 -6.70 0.28 9.17
CA GLY A 110 -5.82 1.02 10.08
C GLY A 110 -5.26 2.30 9.47
N ALA A 111 -5.17 2.37 8.15
CA ALA A 111 -4.72 3.56 7.44
C ALA A 111 -5.81 4.63 7.23
N LYS A 112 -7.06 4.35 7.61
CA LYS A 112 -8.17 5.29 7.42
C LYS A 112 -7.91 6.59 8.21
N GLY A 113 -8.00 7.72 7.51
CA GLY A 113 -7.76 9.05 8.10
C GLY A 113 -6.29 9.48 8.17
N LEU A 114 -5.34 8.57 7.87
CA LEU A 114 -3.91 8.90 7.82
C LEU A 114 -3.49 9.24 6.38
N THR A 115 -2.38 9.96 6.24
CA THR A 115 -1.74 10.25 4.96
C THR A 115 -0.23 10.04 5.03
N PHE A 116 0.37 9.62 3.92
CA PHE A 116 1.78 9.31 3.79
C PHE A 116 2.29 9.84 2.46
N GLU A 117 3.57 10.19 2.37
CA GLU A 117 4.17 10.56 1.09
C GLU A 117 4.16 9.37 0.12
N THR A 118 4.56 8.21 0.59
CA THR A 118 4.57 6.97 -0.20
C THR A 118 3.64 5.93 0.41
N VAL A 119 2.77 5.37 -0.42
CA VAL A 119 1.94 4.20 -0.07
C VAL A 119 2.32 3.03 -0.95
N ILE A 120 2.58 1.91 -0.30
CA ILE A 120 2.94 0.64 -0.93
C ILE A 120 1.81 -0.37 -0.69
N MET A 121 1.29 -0.93 -1.76
CA MET A 121 0.21 -1.92 -1.78
C MET A 121 0.73 -3.23 -2.41
N PRO A 122 1.44 -4.08 -1.63
CA PRO A 122 2.04 -5.29 -2.18
C PRO A 122 1.06 -6.45 -2.23
N ARG A 123 1.42 -7.48 -2.97
CA ARG A 123 0.71 -8.76 -3.00
C ARG A 123 -0.75 -8.64 -3.44
N LEU A 124 -1.02 -7.87 -4.49
CA LEU A 124 -2.35 -7.71 -5.08
C LEU A 124 -2.75 -8.98 -5.86
N VAL A 125 -2.88 -10.09 -5.14
CA VAL A 125 -3.23 -11.42 -5.64
C VAL A 125 -4.47 -11.96 -4.92
N PRO A 126 -5.31 -12.81 -5.54
CA PRO A 126 -6.54 -13.33 -4.94
C PRO A 126 -6.34 -13.99 -3.58
N LEU A 127 -5.24 -14.74 -3.42
CA LEU A 127 -4.91 -15.41 -2.16
C LEU A 127 -4.75 -14.43 -0.98
N SER A 128 -4.26 -13.23 -1.24
CA SER A 128 -4.09 -12.19 -0.21
C SER A 128 -5.43 -11.59 0.23
N PHE A 129 -6.40 -11.55 -0.64
CA PHE A 129 -7.70 -10.92 -0.43
C PHE A 129 -8.87 -11.91 -0.32
N ARG A 130 -8.59 -13.21 -0.11
CA ARG A 130 -9.62 -14.27 -0.06
C ARG A 130 -10.73 -14.04 0.99
N GLN A 131 -10.44 -13.26 2.04
CA GLN A 131 -11.41 -12.93 3.09
C GLN A 131 -12.12 -11.59 2.84
N VAL A 132 -11.74 -10.87 1.79
CA VAL A 132 -12.35 -9.60 1.39
C VAL A 132 -13.44 -9.90 0.37
N ARG A 133 -14.66 -9.43 0.64
CA ARG A 133 -15.76 -9.55 -0.32
C ARG A 133 -15.44 -8.73 -1.57
N PRO A 134 -15.76 -9.23 -2.78
CA PRO A 134 -15.47 -8.51 -4.04
C PRO A 134 -15.97 -7.07 -4.05
N GLU A 135 -17.17 -6.81 -3.50
CA GLU A 135 -17.77 -5.48 -3.46
C GLU A 135 -17.00 -4.49 -2.55
N ARG A 136 -16.16 -5.01 -1.66
CA ARG A 136 -15.30 -4.21 -0.77
C ARG A 136 -13.91 -3.98 -1.32
N LEU A 137 -13.49 -4.79 -2.28
CA LEU A 137 -12.12 -4.73 -2.80
C LEU A 137 -11.83 -3.37 -3.46
N GLU A 138 -12.75 -2.90 -4.30
CA GLU A 138 -12.66 -1.59 -4.94
C GLU A 138 -12.50 -0.44 -3.91
N LYS A 139 -13.33 -0.48 -2.86
CA LYS A 139 -13.24 0.50 -1.77
C LYS A 139 -11.92 0.45 -1.02
N LEU A 140 -11.37 -0.75 -0.79
CA LEU A 140 -10.05 -0.90 -0.16
C LEU A 140 -8.94 -0.35 -1.04
N MET A 141 -8.96 -0.64 -2.35
CA MET A 141 -7.99 -0.08 -3.28
C MET A 141 -8.07 1.45 -3.32
N PHE A 142 -9.27 2.00 -3.39
CA PHE A 142 -9.49 3.43 -3.33
C PHE A 142 -8.94 4.05 -2.03
N VAL A 143 -9.26 3.44 -0.87
CA VAL A 143 -8.71 3.90 0.42
C VAL A 143 -7.19 3.88 0.38
N GLY A 144 -6.55 2.82 -0.08
CA GLY A 144 -5.10 2.72 -0.15
C GLY A 144 -4.48 3.82 -1.01
N ILE A 145 -4.97 3.98 -2.24
CA ILE A 145 -4.46 4.96 -3.20
C ILE A 145 -4.62 6.40 -2.68
N THR A 146 -5.75 6.70 -2.03
CA THR A 146 -6.02 8.05 -1.50
C THR A 146 -5.24 8.41 -0.24
N ARG A 147 -4.53 7.45 0.37
CA ARG A 147 -3.61 7.74 1.50
C ARG A 147 -2.29 8.33 1.05
N ALA A 148 -1.92 8.19 -0.22
CA ALA A 148 -0.67 8.71 -0.76
C ALA A 148 -0.80 10.19 -1.15
N THR A 149 0.11 11.01 -0.67
CA THR A 149 0.23 12.41 -1.09
C THR A 149 1.19 12.58 -2.27
N ARG A 150 2.18 11.70 -2.41
CA ARG A 150 3.23 11.81 -3.41
C ARG A 150 3.31 10.64 -4.38
N TRP A 151 3.35 9.40 -3.87
CA TRP A 151 3.57 8.24 -4.71
C TRP A 151 2.84 6.98 -4.24
N VAL A 152 2.38 6.19 -5.22
CA VAL A 152 1.78 4.87 -4.99
C VAL A 152 2.61 3.83 -5.72
N TYR A 153 3.02 2.80 -4.98
CA TYR A 153 3.58 1.58 -5.52
C TYR A 153 2.61 0.42 -5.29
N MET A 154 2.35 -0.34 -6.33
CA MET A 154 1.55 -1.56 -6.28
C MET A 154 2.38 -2.71 -6.81
N SER A 155 2.22 -3.91 -6.24
CA SER A 155 2.83 -5.10 -6.80
C SER A 155 1.90 -6.29 -6.82
N THR A 156 2.13 -7.14 -7.80
CA THR A 156 1.42 -8.40 -8.02
C THR A 156 2.35 -9.43 -8.64
N VAL A 157 1.88 -10.66 -8.80
CA VAL A 157 2.64 -11.75 -9.43
C VAL A 157 1.94 -12.15 -10.72
N GLU A 158 2.73 -12.36 -11.77
CA GLU A 158 2.26 -12.78 -13.06
C GLU A 158 1.35 -14.03 -12.97
N GLY A 159 0.28 -14.04 -13.75
CA GLY A 159 -0.69 -15.14 -13.76
C GLY A 159 -1.62 -15.22 -12.52
N THR A 160 -1.39 -14.42 -11.48
CA THR A 160 -2.21 -14.43 -10.25
C THR A 160 -2.72 -13.03 -9.85
N MET A 161 -2.84 -12.13 -10.78
CA MET A 161 -3.25 -10.75 -10.57
C MET A 161 -4.74 -10.65 -10.16
N LEU A 162 -5.06 -9.74 -9.23
CA LEU A 162 -6.45 -9.37 -8.94
C LEU A 162 -7.08 -8.72 -10.19
N PRO A 163 -8.34 -9.08 -10.55
CA PRO A 163 -9.01 -8.47 -11.70
C PRO A 163 -9.05 -6.94 -11.67
N ILE A 164 -9.31 -6.34 -10.51
CA ILE A 164 -9.34 -4.90 -10.33
C ILE A 164 -8.00 -4.21 -10.66
N VAL A 165 -6.88 -4.90 -10.52
CA VAL A 165 -5.56 -4.35 -10.85
C VAL A 165 -5.43 -4.14 -12.36
N LEU A 166 -6.04 -5.01 -13.16
CA LEU A 166 -6.10 -4.85 -14.62
C LEU A 166 -6.93 -3.63 -15.03
N GLU A 167 -8.02 -3.34 -14.31
CA GLU A 167 -8.85 -2.15 -14.55
C GLU A 167 -8.12 -0.86 -14.20
N ILE A 168 -7.24 -0.89 -13.20
CA ILE A 168 -6.44 0.27 -12.77
C ILE A 168 -5.27 0.53 -13.73
N ALA A 169 -4.72 -0.53 -14.34
CA ALA A 169 -3.56 -0.45 -15.22
C ALA A 169 -3.90 0.07 -16.65
N ASN A 170 -5.17 -0.02 -17.06
CA ASN A 170 -5.67 0.49 -18.32
C ASN A 170 -6.25 1.90 -18.18
#